data_676524b58c6e62914bc54b0cfbfb1830
#
_entry.id   676524b58c6e62914bc54b0cfbfb1830
#
_cell.length_a   1.000
_cell.length_b   1.000
_cell.length_c   1.000
_cell.angle_alpha   90.00
_cell.angle_beta   90.00
_cell.angle_gamma   90.00
#
_symmetry.space_group_name_H-M   'P 1'
#
loop_
_entity.id
_entity.type
_entity.pdbx_description
1 polymer ?
#
loop_
_entity_poly.entity_id
_entity_poly.type
_entity_poly.pdbx_seq_one_letter_code
_entity_poly.pdbx_strand_id
1 'polypeptide(L)'
;MRTLYRIGQGLRALGTRFAPVDDAQAEKLLSPALYALYRQMRRSERQHSLRVLRELRAVGHAAPDLLAAALLHDVGKVRAPFGVPAKTLVVLVRAIAPQAVLRWGSGSARGWRRPFAVSVQHPAWGAEMVAAAGGAPRTVELIARHQDTLDGPPQTEMDRLLLALQAVDDAS
;
A
#
# COMPACT_ATOMS: atom_id res chain seq x y z
N MET A 1 8.67 -10.39 -27.77
CA MET A 1 9.45 -9.39 -27.01
C MET A 1 8.87 -9.04 -25.62
N ARG A 2 7.55 -8.99 -25.39
CA ARG A 2 6.94 -8.69 -24.08
C ARG A 2 7.25 -9.71 -22.98
N THR A 3 7.36 -11.00 -23.28
CA THR A 3 7.60 -12.07 -22.31
C THR A 3 9.03 -12.04 -21.73
N LEU A 4 10.04 -11.79 -22.53
CA LEU A 4 11.44 -11.66 -22.10
C LEU A 4 11.66 -10.42 -21.22
N TYR A 5 10.94 -9.32 -21.51
CA TYR A 5 10.97 -8.11 -20.69
C TYR A 5 10.37 -8.36 -19.29
N ARG A 6 9.27 -9.10 -19.21
CA ARG A 6 8.63 -9.48 -17.92
C ARG A 6 9.48 -10.45 -17.11
N ILE A 7 10.19 -11.37 -17.75
CA ILE A 7 11.15 -12.27 -17.08
C ILE A 7 12.33 -11.46 -16.52
N GLY A 8 12.84 -10.50 -17.28
CA GLY A 8 13.91 -9.60 -16.82
C GLY A 8 13.48 -8.70 -15.64
N GLN A 9 12.23 -8.26 -15.61
CA GLN A 9 11.67 -7.55 -14.46
C GLN A 9 11.58 -8.47 -13.23
N GLY A 10 11.12 -9.71 -13.40
CA GLY A 10 11.05 -10.69 -12.31
C GLY A 10 12.42 -11.03 -11.70
N LEU A 11 13.46 -11.14 -12.53
CA LEU A 11 14.83 -11.42 -12.07
C LEU A 11 15.46 -10.21 -11.33
N ARG A 12 15.18 -8.97 -11.79
CA ARG A 12 15.61 -7.75 -11.07
C ARG A 12 14.90 -7.61 -9.72
N ALA A 13 13.61 -7.95 -9.64
CA ALA A 13 12.86 -7.96 -8.39
C ALA A 13 13.40 -9.00 -7.37
N LEU A 14 13.98 -10.11 -7.83
CA LEU A 14 14.65 -11.08 -6.97
C LEU A 14 15.97 -10.54 -6.38
N GLY A 15 16.76 -9.82 -7.17
CA GLY A 15 18.02 -9.22 -6.70
C GLY A 15 17.83 -8.12 -5.65
N THR A 16 16.75 -7.34 -5.73
CA THR A 16 16.44 -6.27 -4.77
C THR A 16 15.92 -6.78 -3.40
N ARG A 17 15.57 -8.06 -3.29
CA ARG A 17 15.10 -8.65 -2.03
C ARG A 17 16.14 -8.59 -0.90
N PHE A 18 17.42 -8.50 -1.21
CA PHE A 18 18.52 -8.48 -0.24
C PHE A 18 19.16 -7.12 -0.07
N ALA A 19 18.82 -6.13 -0.89
CA ALA A 19 19.35 -4.78 -0.75
C ALA A 19 18.88 -4.12 0.55
N PRO A 20 19.73 -3.41 1.31
CA PRO A 20 19.31 -2.66 2.48
C PRO A 20 18.15 -1.72 2.15
N VAL A 21 17.18 -1.59 3.06
CA VAL A 21 16.13 -0.58 2.90
C VAL A 21 16.70 0.74 3.39
N ASP A 22 16.82 1.72 2.49
CA ASP A 22 17.20 3.07 2.85
C ASP A 22 15.98 3.82 3.41
N ASP A 23 15.77 3.69 4.70
CA ASP A 23 14.64 4.30 5.41
C ASP A 23 14.84 5.81 5.67
N ALA A 24 15.99 6.41 5.32
CA ALA A 24 16.32 7.81 5.63
C ALA A 24 15.32 8.81 5.04
N GLN A 25 14.72 8.48 3.89
CA GLN A 25 13.68 9.33 3.29
C GLN A 25 12.38 9.29 4.10
N ALA A 26 11.99 8.11 4.60
CA ALA A 26 10.83 7.97 5.45
C ALA A 26 11.02 8.67 6.81
N GLU A 27 12.19 8.54 7.41
CA GLU A 27 12.55 9.21 8.67
C GLU A 27 12.48 10.74 8.58
N LYS A 28 12.89 11.31 7.45
CA LYS A 28 12.84 12.77 7.22
C LYS A 28 11.42 13.30 6.96
N LEU A 29 10.52 12.47 6.43
CA LEU A 29 9.18 12.88 6.03
C LEU A 29 8.12 12.63 7.10
N LEU A 30 8.31 11.64 7.93
CA LEU A 30 7.35 11.20 8.92
C LEU A 30 7.69 11.77 10.29
N SER A 31 6.66 12.09 11.08
CA SER A 31 6.86 12.36 12.51
C SER A 31 7.44 11.11 13.21
N PRO A 32 8.09 11.24 14.36
CA PRO A 32 8.65 10.09 15.08
C PRO A 32 7.62 8.96 15.33
N ALA A 33 6.37 9.30 15.65
CA ALA A 33 5.31 8.32 15.87
C ALA A 33 4.90 7.60 14.57
N LEU A 34 4.76 8.33 13.47
CA LEU A 34 4.45 7.74 12.16
C LEU A 34 5.63 6.92 11.62
N TYR A 35 6.85 7.35 11.85
CA TYR A 35 8.05 6.59 11.49
C TYR A 35 8.13 5.27 12.28
N ALA A 36 7.77 5.29 13.56
CA ALA A 36 7.70 4.07 14.36
C ALA A 36 6.67 3.06 13.81
N LEU A 37 5.53 3.53 13.28
CA LEU A 37 4.56 2.68 12.57
C LEU A 37 5.15 2.12 11.27
N TYR A 38 5.76 2.97 10.44
CA TYR A 38 6.43 2.56 9.20
C TYR A 38 7.47 1.46 9.46
N ARG A 39 8.25 1.57 10.52
CA ARG A 39 9.27 0.58 10.92
C ARG A 39 8.70 -0.79 11.28
N GLN A 40 7.42 -0.89 11.67
CA GLN A 40 6.74 -2.16 11.93
C GLN A 40 6.40 -2.93 10.66
N MET A 41 6.33 -2.25 9.51
CA MET A 41 6.05 -2.88 8.22
C MET A 41 7.16 -3.86 7.84
N ARG A 42 6.78 -4.92 7.11
CA ARG A 42 7.77 -5.86 6.58
C ARG A 42 8.72 -5.16 5.62
N ARG A 43 9.92 -5.68 5.53
CA ARG A 43 10.95 -5.16 4.62
C ARG A 43 10.43 -4.96 3.20
N SER A 44 9.72 -5.95 2.64
CA SER A 44 9.17 -5.87 1.29
C SER A 44 8.11 -4.77 1.14
N GLU A 45 7.32 -4.51 2.18
CA GLU A 45 6.31 -3.46 2.21
C GLU A 45 6.98 -2.07 2.29
N ARG A 46 8.02 -1.92 3.13
CA ARG A 46 8.82 -0.69 3.19
C ARG A 46 9.54 -0.40 1.86
N GLN A 47 10.12 -1.42 1.22
CA GLN A 47 10.75 -1.27 -0.09
C GLN A 47 9.74 -0.82 -1.16
N HIS A 48 8.52 -1.38 -1.14
CA HIS A 48 7.43 -0.99 -2.01
C HIS A 48 7.02 0.47 -1.74
N SER A 49 6.73 0.84 -0.50
CA SER A 49 6.33 2.19 -0.11
C SER A 49 7.38 3.26 -0.49
N LEU A 50 8.67 2.96 -0.34
CA LEU A 50 9.74 3.85 -0.79
C LEU A 50 9.82 3.97 -2.31
N ARG A 51 9.43 2.94 -3.05
CA ARG A 51 9.34 2.99 -4.51
C ARG A 51 8.18 3.90 -4.92
N VAL A 52 6.99 3.68 -4.36
CA VAL A 52 5.82 4.54 -4.57
C VAL A 52 6.16 6.01 -4.27
N LEU A 53 6.81 6.29 -3.13
CA LEU A 53 7.27 7.64 -2.78
C LEU A 53 8.18 8.26 -3.87
N ARG A 54 9.18 7.50 -4.36
CA ARG A 54 10.13 8.00 -5.37
C ARG A 54 9.46 8.24 -6.71
N GLU A 55 8.55 7.39 -7.12
CA GLU A 55 7.81 7.51 -8.37
C GLU A 55 6.85 8.70 -8.33
N LEU A 56 6.11 8.92 -7.23
CA LEU A 56 5.30 10.14 -7.04
C LEU A 56 6.12 11.41 -7.17
N ARG A 57 7.31 11.46 -6.56
CA ARG A 57 8.22 12.59 -6.69
C ARG A 57 8.76 12.77 -8.12
N ALA A 58 9.05 11.68 -8.80
CA ALA A 58 9.55 11.71 -10.18
C ALA A 58 8.51 12.29 -11.16
N VAL A 59 7.22 12.11 -10.89
CA VAL A 59 6.13 12.72 -11.67
C VAL A 59 5.68 14.09 -11.12
N GLY A 60 6.44 14.68 -10.18
CA GLY A 60 6.26 16.06 -9.73
C GLY A 60 5.36 16.24 -8.51
N HIS A 61 4.90 15.18 -7.86
CA HIS A 61 4.10 15.31 -6.64
C HIS A 61 4.97 15.64 -5.42
N ALA A 62 4.60 16.71 -4.70
CA ALA A 62 5.31 17.21 -3.52
C ALA A 62 4.42 17.42 -2.29
N ALA A 63 3.10 17.17 -2.41
CA ALA A 63 2.16 17.34 -1.30
C ALA A 63 2.54 16.46 -0.09
N PRO A 64 2.82 17.04 1.10
CA PRO A 64 3.30 16.27 2.25
C PRO A 64 2.36 15.13 2.64
N ASP A 65 1.04 15.36 2.60
CA ASP A 65 0.03 14.36 2.95
C ASP A 65 0.06 13.16 2.00
N LEU A 66 0.24 13.40 0.69
CA LEU A 66 0.36 12.34 -0.32
C LEU A 66 1.65 11.54 -0.12
N LEU A 67 2.77 12.21 0.15
CA LEU A 67 4.05 11.52 0.37
C LEU A 67 4.05 10.69 1.65
N ALA A 68 3.38 11.18 2.71
CA ALA A 68 3.18 10.40 3.94
C ALA A 68 2.25 9.20 3.68
N ALA A 69 1.16 9.40 2.93
CA ALA A 69 0.27 8.31 2.53
C ALA A 69 1.00 7.25 1.68
N ALA A 70 1.86 7.66 0.75
CA ALA A 70 2.70 6.73 -0.03
C ALA A 70 3.56 5.83 0.85
N LEU A 71 4.10 6.34 1.95
CA LEU A 71 4.90 5.56 2.89
C LEU A 71 4.06 4.63 3.78
N LEU A 72 2.82 4.98 4.06
CA LEU A 72 2.00 4.36 5.11
C LEU A 72 0.73 3.66 4.61
N HIS A 73 0.39 3.70 3.29
CA HIS A 73 -0.86 3.12 2.77
C HIS A 73 -1.04 1.65 3.15
N ASP A 74 0.03 0.91 3.21
CA ASP A 74 0.07 -0.52 3.51
C ASP A 74 0.29 -0.87 4.99
N VAL A 75 0.43 0.12 5.88
CA VAL A 75 0.77 -0.11 7.30
C VAL A 75 -0.24 -1.00 8.03
N GLY A 76 -1.51 -0.97 7.64
CA GLY A 76 -2.54 -1.82 8.22
C GLY A 76 -2.29 -3.32 8.08
N LYS A 77 -1.46 -3.76 7.12
CA LYS A 77 -1.04 -5.16 6.96
C LYS A 77 -0.25 -5.70 8.15
N VAL A 78 0.30 -4.81 8.98
CA VAL A 78 1.01 -5.17 10.22
C VAL A 78 0.10 -5.88 11.22
N ARG A 79 -1.21 -5.54 11.28
CA ARG A 79 -2.16 -6.18 12.21
C ARG A 79 -2.33 -7.68 11.99
N ALA A 80 -2.20 -8.15 10.76
CA ALA A 80 -2.40 -9.56 10.43
C ALA A 80 -1.48 -10.00 9.27
N PRO A 81 -0.17 -10.06 9.47
CA PRO A 81 0.78 -10.35 8.39
C PRO A 81 0.57 -11.74 7.79
N PHE A 82 0.68 -11.87 6.46
CA PHE A 82 0.54 -13.12 5.71
C PHE A 82 1.60 -13.24 4.60
N GLY A 83 1.90 -14.47 4.21
CA GLY A 83 3.00 -14.77 3.28
C GLY A 83 2.65 -14.59 1.79
N VAL A 84 3.67 -14.72 0.94
CA VAL A 84 3.54 -14.59 -0.52
C VAL A 84 2.52 -15.58 -1.11
N PRO A 85 2.46 -16.88 -0.73
CA PRO A 85 1.47 -17.78 -1.29
C PRO A 85 0.03 -17.32 -1.06
N ALA A 86 -0.24 -16.76 0.12
CA ALA A 86 -1.56 -16.23 0.45
C ALA A 86 -1.90 -14.94 -0.32
N LYS A 87 -0.91 -14.08 -0.61
CA LYS A 87 -1.08 -12.92 -1.51
C LYS A 87 -1.47 -13.38 -2.91
N THR A 88 -0.77 -14.38 -3.45
CA THR A 88 -1.07 -14.97 -4.76
C THR A 88 -2.49 -15.53 -4.82
N LEU A 89 -2.91 -16.25 -3.77
CA LEU A 89 -4.27 -16.76 -3.67
C LEU A 89 -5.32 -15.66 -3.75
N VAL A 90 -5.15 -14.56 -3.00
CA VAL A 90 -6.07 -13.42 -3.04
C VAL A 90 -6.16 -12.82 -4.44
N VAL A 91 -5.01 -12.65 -5.13
CA VAL A 91 -4.96 -12.12 -6.50
C VAL A 91 -5.70 -13.03 -7.47
N LEU A 92 -5.48 -14.34 -7.41
CA LEU A 92 -6.18 -15.32 -8.26
C LEU A 92 -7.68 -15.31 -8.02
N VAL A 93 -8.12 -15.35 -6.74
CA VAL A 93 -9.54 -15.33 -6.41
C VAL A 93 -10.17 -14.00 -6.83
N ARG A 94 -9.47 -12.87 -6.67
CA ARG A 94 -9.97 -11.55 -7.12
C ARG A 94 -10.18 -11.50 -8.63
N ALA A 95 -9.32 -12.16 -9.41
CA ALA A 95 -9.44 -12.19 -10.87
C ALA A 95 -10.65 -13.01 -11.36
N ILE A 96 -11.06 -14.06 -10.65
CA ILE A 96 -12.15 -14.96 -11.08
C ILE A 96 -13.45 -14.76 -10.30
N ALA A 97 -13.38 -14.30 -9.05
CA ALA A 97 -14.52 -14.15 -8.14
C ALA A 97 -14.35 -12.95 -7.20
N PRO A 98 -14.34 -11.68 -7.71
CA PRO A 98 -14.08 -10.50 -6.91
C PRO A 98 -15.05 -10.35 -5.73
N GLN A 99 -16.32 -10.70 -5.90
CA GLN A 99 -17.33 -10.65 -4.84
C GLN A 99 -17.04 -11.64 -3.70
N ALA A 100 -16.39 -12.76 -3.99
CA ALA A 100 -15.97 -13.70 -2.95
C ALA A 100 -14.86 -13.10 -2.06
N VAL A 101 -13.93 -12.32 -2.65
CA VAL A 101 -12.89 -11.61 -1.89
C VAL A 101 -13.52 -10.64 -0.90
N LEU A 102 -14.50 -9.84 -1.33
CA LEU A 102 -15.22 -8.90 -0.48
C LEU A 102 -15.97 -9.62 0.64
N ARG A 103 -16.76 -10.65 0.29
CA ARG A 103 -17.54 -11.43 1.26
C ARG A 103 -16.68 -12.15 2.30
N TRP A 104 -15.54 -12.74 1.89
CA TRP A 104 -14.63 -13.41 2.81
C TRP A 104 -13.76 -12.43 3.57
N GLY A 105 -13.48 -11.27 2.98
CA GLY A 105 -12.65 -10.23 3.54
C GLY A 105 -13.37 -9.35 4.57
N SER A 106 -14.70 -9.25 4.56
CA SER A 106 -15.46 -8.47 5.54
C SER A 106 -15.52 -9.10 6.94
N GLY A 107 -15.11 -10.37 7.06
CA GLY A 107 -15.13 -11.10 8.33
C GLY A 107 -13.84 -10.99 9.14
N SER A 108 -13.74 -11.84 10.18
CA SER A 108 -12.56 -11.93 11.05
C SER A 108 -11.30 -12.36 10.27
N ALA A 109 -10.18 -11.70 10.55
CA ALA A 109 -8.86 -12.00 9.98
C ALA A 109 -8.22 -13.27 10.59
N ARG A 110 -8.97 -14.38 10.65
CA ARG A 110 -8.54 -15.66 11.25
C ARG A 110 -8.61 -16.80 10.23
N GLY A 111 -7.80 -17.84 10.48
CA GLY A 111 -7.76 -19.06 9.66
C GLY A 111 -7.54 -18.75 8.17
N TRP A 112 -8.19 -19.49 7.29
CA TRP A 112 -8.07 -19.39 5.84
C TRP A 112 -8.59 -18.07 5.26
N ARG A 113 -9.51 -17.37 5.97
CA ARG A 113 -10.05 -16.05 5.57
C ARG A 113 -9.08 -14.89 5.80
N ARG A 114 -8.05 -15.10 6.64
CA ARG A 114 -7.08 -14.04 7.00
C ARG A 114 -6.51 -13.27 5.81
N PRO A 115 -6.05 -13.90 4.71
CA PRO A 115 -5.52 -13.15 3.56
C PRO A 115 -6.55 -12.22 2.92
N PHE A 116 -7.80 -12.67 2.81
CA PHE A 116 -8.90 -11.89 2.26
C PHE A 116 -9.26 -10.73 3.17
N ALA A 117 -9.36 -10.98 4.48
CA ALA A 117 -9.64 -9.95 5.47
C ALA A 117 -8.57 -8.86 5.48
N VAL A 118 -7.29 -9.22 5.44
CA VAL A 118 -6.21 -8.23 5.33
C VAL A 118 -6.30 -7.48 4.01
N SER A 119 -6.56 -8.17 2.89
CA SER A 119 -6.67 -7.53 1.58
C SER A 119 -7.79 -6.47 1.52
N VAL A 120 -8.90 -6.69 2.24
CA VAL A 120 -10.06 -5.79 2.23
C VAL A 120 -9.97 -4.73 3.34
N GLN A 121 -9.46 -5.09 4.52
CA GLN A 121 -9.57 -4.24 5.71
C GLN A 121 -8.30 -3.45 6.04
N HIS A 122 -7.13 -3.77 5.43
CA HIS A 122 -5.89 -3.06 5.78
C HIS A 122 -5.94 -1.55 5.51
N PRO A 123 -6.71 -1.01 4.52
CA PRO A 123 -6.84 0.44 4.37
C PRO A 123 -7.45 1.09 5.62
N ALA A 124 -8.56 0.57 6.11
CA ALA A 124 -9.21 1.07 7.32
C ALA A 124 -8.32 0.90 8.55
N TRP A 125 -7.69 -0.26 8.73
CA TRP A 125 -6.76 -0.50 9.83
C TRP A 125 -5.54 0.44 9.80
N GLY A 126 -5.00 0.69 8.61
CA GLY A 126 -3.89 1.64 8.43
C GLY A 126 -4.30 3.06 8.78
N ALA A 127 -5.46 3.49 8.33
CA ALA A 127 -6.02 4.79 8.64
C ALA A 127 -6.22 4.99 10.16
N GLU A 128 -6.79 3.99 10.85
CA GLU A 128 -6.92 4.01 12.32
C GLU A 128 -5.57 4.12 13.02
N MET A 129 -4.57 3.34 12.60
CA MET A 129 -3.23 3.35 13.19
C MET A 129 -2.55 4.71 12.98
N VAL A 130 -2.66 5.27 11.78
CA VAL A 130 -2.05 6.57 11.44
C VAL A 130 -2.75 7.71 12.16
N ALA A 131 -4.09 7.69 12.27
CA ALA A 131 -4.84 8.67 13.06
C ALA A 131 -4.44 8.64 14.53
N ALA A 132 -4.34 7.45 15.12
CA ALA A 132 -3.91 7.27 16.52
C ALA A 132 -2.46 7.75 16.77
N ALA A 133 -1.60 7.72 15.75
CA ALA A 133 -0.23 8.21 15.79
C ALA A 133 -0.10 9.72 15.45
N GLY A 134 -1.22 10.45 15.34
CA GLY A 134 -1.23 11.88 15.04
C GLY A 134 -1.00 12.24 13.57
N GLY A 135 -1.36 11.32 12.66
CA GLY A 135 -1.31 11.60 11.22
C GLY A 135 -2.31 12.68 10.82
N ALA A 136 -1.94 13.50 9.80
CA ALA A 136 -2.81 14.54 9.28
C ALA A 136 -4.11 13.95 8.70
N PRO A 137 -5.27 14.61 8.85
CA PRO A 137 -6.55 14.09 8.37
C PRO A 137 -6.55 13.69 6.89
N ARG A 138 -5.89 14.46 6.02
CA ARG A 138 -5.76 14.15 4.58
C ARG A 138 -4.93 12.89 4.33
N THR A 139 -3.86 12.69 5.08
CA THR A 139 -3.04 11.45 5.02
C THR A 139 -3.88 10.25 5.43
N VAL A 140 -4.65 10.37 6.51
CA VAL A 140 -5.53 9.31 7.02
C VAL A 140 -6.61 8.96 5.98
N GLU A 141 -7.22 9.96 5.36
CA GLU A 141 -8.24 9.75 4.32
C GLU A 141 -7.65 9.07 3.07
N LEU A 142 -6.49 9.51 2.60
CA LEU A 142 -5.80 8.86 1.48
C LEU A 142 -5.51 7.38 1.76
N ILE A 143 -5.05 7.06 2.97
CA ILE A 143 -4.80 5.68 3.40
C ILE A 143 -6.09 4.89 3.47
N ALA A 144 -7.17 5.45 4.03
CA ALA A 144 -8.45 4.77 4.12
C ALA A 144 -9.02 4.40 2.75
N ARG A 145 -8.81 5.27 1.75
CA ARG A 145 -9.42 5.19 0.42
C ARG A 145 -8.51 4.66 -0.68
N HIS A 146 -7.23 4.30 -0.38
CA HIS A 146 -6.27 3.98 -1.44
C HIS A 146 -6.67 2.79 -2.33
N GLN A 147 -7.65 1.99 -1.94
CA GLN A 147 -8.23 0.90 -2.74
C GLN A 147 -9.65 1.20 -3.25
N ASP A 148 -10.18 2.38 -3.00
CA ASP A 148 -11.52 2.75 -3.49
C ASP A 148 -11.51 2.95 -5.00
N THR A 149 -12.64 2.64 -5.65
CA THR A 149 -12.88 3.02 -7.04
C THR A 149 -13.69 4.31 -7.04
N LEU A 150 -13.23 5.32 -7.79
CA LEU A 150 -14.01 6.55 -7.97
C LEU A 150 -15.09 6.34 -9.03
N ASP A 151 -16.30 6.80 -8.73
CA ASP A 151 -17.42 6.83 -9.69
C ASP A 151 -17.30 8.09 -10.57
N GLY A 152 -16.56 8.00 -11.65
CA GLY A 152 -16.35 9.08 -12.61
C GLY A 152 -15.04 9.86 -12.45
N PRO A 153 -14.90 11.01 -13.12
CA PRO A 153 -13.70 11.80 -13.08
C PRO A 153 -13.49 12.46 -11.69
N PRO A 154 -12.24 12.74 -11.30
CA PRO A 154 -11.94 13.36 -10.00
C PRO A 154 -12.60 14.73 -9.87
N GLN A 155 -13.41 14.93 -8.82
CA GLN A 155 -14.14 16.16 -8.56
C GLN A 155 -13.39 17.08 -7.58
N THR A 156 -12.61 16.49 -6.68
CA THR A 156 -11.92 17.20 -5.60
C THR A 156 -10.40 17.11 -5.74
N GLU A 157 -9.68 17.93 -4.98
CA GLU A 157 -8.23 17.79 -4.85
C GLU A 157 -7.87 16.43 -4.21
N MET A 158 -8.67 15.98 -3.24
CA MET A 158 -8.49 14.68 -2.60
C MET A 158 -8.59 13.53 -3.62
N ASP A 159 -9.57 13.59 -4.53
CA ASP A 159 -9.71 12.56 -5.57
C ASP A 159 -8.50 12.54 -6.51
N ARG A 160 -7.96 13.73 -6.85
CA ARG A 160 -6.75 13.81 -7.68
C ARG A 160 -5.53 13.21 -6.97
N LEU A 161 -5.35 13.49 -5.67
CA LEU A 161 -4.27 12.90 -4.88
C LEU A 161 -4.44 11.38 -4.73
N LEU A 162 -5.68 10.93 -4.53
CA LEU A 162 -6.01 9.50 -4.44
C LEU A 162 -5.65 8.77 -5.74
N LEU A 163 -6.07 9.30 -6.89
CA LEU A 163 -5.73 8.72 -8.20
C LEU A 163 -4.23 8.72 -8.46
N ALA A 164 -3.52 9.77 -8.04
CA ALA A 164 -2.06 9.82 -8.17
C ALA A 164 -1.39 8.71 -7.34
N LEU A 165 -1.85 8.49 -6.10
CA LEU A 165 -1.35 7.40 -5.25
C LEU A 165 -1.61 6.04 -5.90
N GLN A 166 -2.85 5.79 -6.32
CA GLN A 166 -3.27 4.52 -6.93
C GLN A 166 -2.51 4.21 -8.21
N ALA A 167 -2.36 5.20 -9.11
CA ALA A 167 -1.67 5.02 -10.39
C ALA A 167 -0.22 4.57 -10.21
N VAL A 168 0.46 5.10 -9.20
CA VAL A 168 1.84 4.73 -8.88
C VAL A 168 1.91 3.40 -8.13
N ASP A 169 1.01 3.16 -7.19
CA ASP A 169 0.93 1.90 -6.44
C ASP A 169 0.71 0.69 -7.36
N ASP A 170 -0.22 0.79 -8.29
CA ASP A 170 -0.54 -0.26 -9.28
C ASP A 170 0.62 -0.53 -10.25
N ALA A 171 1.48 0.46 -10.53
CA ALA A 171 2.62 0.35 -11.43
C ALA A 171 3.88 -0.19 -10.74
N SER A 172 3.96 -0.13 -9.40
CA SER A 172 5.11 -0.48 -8.55
C SER A 172 5.11 -1.96 -8.17
#